data_2e45e15c819b710f5898d381acce2c74
#
_entry.id   2e45e15c819b710f5898d381acce2c74
#
_cell.length_a   1.000
_cell.length_b   1.000
_cell.length_c   1.000
_cell.angle_alpha   90.00
_cell.angle_beta   90.00
_cell.angle_gamma   90.00
#
_symmetry.space_group_name_H-M   'P 1'
#
loop_
_entity.id
_entity.type
_entity.pdbx_description
1 polymer ?
#
loop_
_entity_poly.entity_id
_entity_poly.type
_entity_poly.pdbx_seq_one_letter_code
_entity_poly.pdbx_strand_id
1 'polypeptide(L)'
;YEIAQCLVGSEMCIRDSVVTSSGTDTYSAMAASLGSLKGPKHGGANIKVVHMFDEMKQEVKDWKDEDEIKNYLLKLLNKEAFDHSGLIYGMGHAVYSISDPRARIFKQFVKQLADEKGRQKDYRLYEMVERLAPVIIAEERHIYKGVSANVDFYSGFVYSMLELPLELYTPMFAIARIVGWSAHRMEELINTDKIIRPAYMLSLIHI
;
A
#
# COMPACT_ATOMS: atom_id res chain seq x y z
N TYR A 1 10.09 17.75 12.08
CA TYR A 1 9.07 17.76 11.01
C TYR A 1 9.45 16.82 9.87
N GLU A 2 10.71 16.82 9.41
CA GLU A 2 11.16 15.95 8.29
C GLU A 2 11.23 14.46 8.67
N ILE A 3 11.55 14.12 9.90
CA ILE A 3 11.63 12.73 10.38
C ILE A 3 10.22 12.10 10.46
N ALA A 4 9.21 12.88 10.84
CA ALA A 4 7.83 12.42 10.88
C ALA A 4 7.29 12.14 9.45
N GLN A 5 7.68 12.92 8.45
CA GLN A 5 7.31 12.69 7.06
C GLN A 5 7.92 11.42 6.48
N CYS A 6 9.12 11.03 6.90
CA CYS A 6 9.81 9.84 6.40
C CYS A 6 9.34 8.53 7.05
N LEU A 7 8.93 8.57 8.32
CA LEU A 7 8.49 7.37 9.07
C LEU A 7 7.02 7.02 8.87
N VAL A 8 6.25 7.94 8.31
CA VAL A 8 4.81 7.84 8.33
C VAL A 8 4.30 8.16 6.94
N GLY A 9 3.79 7.19 6.24
CA GLY A 9 3.15 7.38 4.95
C GLY A 9 2.16 8.55 5.04
N SER A 10 2.46 9.57 4.31
CA SER A 10 2.02 10.95 4.38
C SER A 10 0.53 11.22 4.67
N GLU A 11 -0.37 10.40 4.16
CA GLU A 11 -1.81 10.68 4.25
C GLU A 11 -2.44 10.24 5.57
N MET A 12 -1.96 9.15 6.17
CA MET A 12 -2.51 8.66 7.44
C MET A 12 -2.20 9.58 8.61
N CYS A 13 -1.12 10.34 8.54
CA CYS A 13 -0.62 11.18 9.62
C CYS A 13 -1.16 12.59 9.59
N ILE A 14 -1.44 13.12 8.42
CA ILE A 14 -2.10 14.42 8.31
C ILE A 14 -3.49 14.37 8.94
N ARG A 15 -4.17 13.24 8.87
CA ARG A 15 -5.55 13.12 9.36
C ARG A 15 -5.65 13.08 10.88
N ASP A 16 -4.79 12.30 11.53
CA ASP A 16 -4.78 12.22 12.99
C ASP A 16 -4.38 13.56 13.61
N SER A 17 -3.37 14.25 13.04
CA SER A 17 -2.97 15.60 13.49
C SER A 17 -4.07 16.64 13.26
N VAL A 18 -4.70 16.66 12.08
CA VAL A 18 -5.80 17.59 11.78
C VAL A 18 -6.96 17.40 12.75
N VAL A 19 -7.38 16.14 13.00
CA VAL A 19 -8.46 15.84 13.93
C VAL A 19 -8.05 16.19 15.37
N THR A 20 -6.82 15.85 15.77
CA THR A 20 -6.30 16.20 17.10
C THR A 20 -6.28 17.70 17.34
N SER A 21 -5.87 18.49 16.34
CA SER A 21 -5.79 19.96 16.45
C SER A 21 -7.13 20.64 16.72
N SER A 22 -8.25 19.95 16.47
CA SER A 22 -9.58 20.44 16.82
C SER A 22 -9.91 20.39 18.31
N GLY A 23 -9.02 19.80 19.14
CA GLY A 23 -9.22 19.66 20.59
C GLY A 23 -10.12 18.48 20.99
N THR A 24 -10.40 17.55 20.06
CA THR A 24 -11.21 16.37 20.37
C THR A 24 -10.50 15.41 21.33
N ASP A 25 -11.24 14.49 21.93
CA ASP A 25 -10.67 13.47 22.81
C ASP A 25 -9.87 12.40 22.04
N THR A 26 -9.09 11.59 22.78
CA THR A 26 -8.20 10.59 22.19
C THR A 26 -8.96 9.52 21.41
N TYR A 27 -10.07 9.04 21.94
CA TYR A 27 -10.84 7.97 21.30
C TYR A 27 -11.47 8.44 19.98
N SER A 28 -12.00 9.65 19.96
CA SER A 28 -12.56 10.27 18.76
C SER A 28 -11.49 10.51 17.69
N ALA A 29 -10.29 10.95 18.06
CA ALA A 29 -9.17 11.12 17.14
C ALA A 29 -8.74 9.77 16.54
N MET A 30 -8.61 8.72 17.35
CA MET A 30 -8.26 7.39 16.89
C MET A 30 -9.38 6.78 16.01
N ALA A 31 -10.63 6.95 16.36
CA ALA A 31 -11.78 6.49 15.58
C ALA A 31 -11.82 7.15 14.20
N ALA A 32 -11.54 8.45 14.11
CA ALA A 32 -11.46 9.16 12.85
C ALA A 32 -10.31 8.65 11.97
N SER A 33 -9.15 8.37 12.56
CA SER A 33 -7.98 7.80 11.88
C SER A 33 -8.28 6.39 11.34
N LEU A 34 -8.92 5.54 12.14
CA LEU A 34 -9.40 4.21 11.72
C LEU A 34 -10.43 4.29 10.59
N GLY A 35 -11.42 5.18 10.72
CA GLY A 35 -12.44 5.41 9.68
C GLY A 35 -11.81 5.83 8.35
N SER A 36 -10.76 6.64 8.40
CA SER A 36 -9.99 7.05 7.25
C SER A 36 -9.22 5.88 6.61
N LEU A 37 -8.63 5.00 7.41
CA LEU A 37 -7.91 3.83 6.91
C LEU A 37 -8.85 2.81 6.24
N LYS A 38 -10.09 2.71 6.69
CA LYS A 38 -11.09 1.79 6.12
C LYS A 38 -11.44 2.09 4.66
N GLY A 39 -11.14 3.28 4.16
CA GLY A 39 -11.46 3.70 2.80
C GLY A 39 -10.83 2.79 1.72
N PRO A 40 -11.59 2.46 0.64
CA PRO A 40 -11.15 1.50 -0.39
C PRO A 40 -9.92 1.95 -1.18
N LYS A 41 -9.64 3.25 -1.20
CA LYS A 41 -8.45 3.79 -1.88
C LYS A 41 -7.17 3.68 -1.06
N HIS A 42 -7.29 3.42 0.23
CA HIS A 42 -6.14 3.38 1.15
C HIS A 42 -5.96 2.00 1.79
N GLY A 43 -6.81 1.62 2.73
CA GLY A 43 -6.64 0.40 3.51
C GLY A 43 -6.97 -0.90 2.78
N GLY A 44 -7.57 -0.84 1.60
CA GLY A 44 -7.92 -2.01 0.79
C GLY A 44 -6.85 -2.44 -0.21
N ALA A 45 -5.71 -1.75 -0.28
CA ALA A 45 -4.71 -2.00 -1.33
C ALA A 45 -4.10 -3.41 -1.25
N ASN A 46 -3.77 -3.90 -0.06
CA ASN A 46 -3.21 -5.24 0.11
C ASN A 46 -4.21 -6.36 -0.23
N ILE A 47 -5.50 -6.17 0.05
CA ILE A 47 -6.56 -7.11 -0.35
C ILE A 47 -6.67 -7.15 -1.87
N LYS A 48 -6.59 -5.99 -2.53
CA LYS A 48 -6.58 -5.92 -3.99
C LYS A 48 -5.36 -6.60 -4.61
N VAL A 49 -4.19 -6.52 -3.97
CA VAL A 49 -3.02 -7.30 -4.40
C VAL A 49 -3.33 -8.79 -4.37
N VAL A 50 -3.89 -9.30 -3.28
CA VAL A 50 -4.23 -10.73 -3.16
C VAL A 50 -5.22 -11.16 -4.27
N HIS A 51 -6.31 -10.42 -4.44
CA HIS A 51 -7.31 -10.74 -5.46
C HIS A 51 -6.74 -10.65 -6.88
N MET A 52 -5.88 -9.67 -7.18
CA MET A 52 -5.18 -9.56 -8.46
C MET A 52 -4.29 -10.78 -8.73
N PHE A 53 -3.56 -11.25 -7.72
CA PHE A 53 -2.76 -12.47 -7.86
C PHE A 53 -3.62 -13.74 -7.98
N ASP A 54 -4.76 -13.80 -7.30
CA ASP A 54 -5.68 -14.94 -7.42
C ASP A 54 -6.28 -15.02 -8.83
N GLU A 55 -6.66 -13.89 -9.44
CA GLU A 55 -7.08 -13.86 -10.84
C GLU A 55 -5.93 -14.22 -11.78
N MET A 56 -4.74 -13.64 -11.58
CA MET A 56 -3.54 -13.97 -12.37
C MET A 56 -3.26 -15.47 -12.37
N LYS A 57 -3.39 -16.15 -11.24
CA LYS A 57 -3.19 -17.60 -11.13
C LYS A 57 -4.20 -18.42 -11.93
N GLN A 58 -5.37 -17.87 -12.19
CA GLN A 58 -6.40 -18.52 -13.01
C GLN A 58 -6.20 -18.26 -14.49
N GLU A 59 -5.76 -17.06 -14.86
CA GLU A 59 -5.60 -16.62 -16.25
C GLU A 59 -4.28 -17.09 -16.88
N VAL A 60 -3.18 -17.07 -16.11
CA VAL A 60 -1.83 -17.47 -16.54
C VAL A 60 -1.66 -18.98 -16.37
N LYS A 61 -1.39 -19.68 -17.46
CA LYS A 61 -1.26 -21.15 -17.46
C LYS A 61 0.08 -21.62 -16.92
N ASP A 62 1.16 -20.99 -17.36
CA ASP A 62 2.51 -21.29 -16.87
C ASP A 62 3.10 -20.08 -16.10
N TRP A 63 3.14 -20.20 -14.79
CA TRP A 63 3.68 -19.15 -13.90
C TRP A 63 5.21 -19.02 -13.98
N LYS A 64 5.87 -19.83 -14.82
CA LYS A 64 7.31 -19.71 -15.10
C LYS A 64 7.58 -18.97 -16.41
N ASP A 65 6.57 -18.86 -17.25
CA ASP A 65 6.66 -18.16 -18.51
C ASP A 65 6.56 -16.64 -18.29
N GLU A 66 7.68 -15.96 -18.49
CA GLU A 66 7.75 -14.50 -18.35
C GLU A 66 6.87 -13.77 -19.34
N ASP A 67 6.68 -14.29 -20.54
CA ASP A 67 5.90 -13.64 -21.57
C ASP A 67 4.40 -13.75 -21.28
N GLU A 68 3.92 -14.88 -20.72
CA GLU A 68 2.53 -14.98 -20.25
C GLU A 68 2.26 -13.98 -19.13
N ILE A 69 3.18 -13.87 -18.17
CA ILE A 69 3.04 -12.93 -17.05
C ILE A 69 3.08 -11.48 -17.56
N LYS A 70 4.03 -11.13 -18.45
CA LYS A 70 4.08 -9.80 -19.07
C LYS A 70 2.77 -9.45 -19.78
N ASN A 71 2.24 -10.37 -20.57
CA ASN A 71 0.98 -10.17 -21.26
C ASN A 71 -0.19 -9.92 -20.29
N TYR A 72 -0.24 -10.62 -19.17
CA TYR A 72 -1.25 -10.36 -18.15
C TYR A 72 -1.06 -8.98 -17.49
N LEU A 73 0.18 -8.60 -17.16
CA LEU A 73 0.48 -7.28 -16.60
C LEU A 73 0.11 -6.14 -17.57
N LEU A 74 0.31 -6.33 -18.87
CA LEU A 74 -0.12 -5.40 -19.91
C LEU A 74 -1.64 -5.29 -19.97
N LYS A 75 -2.38 -6.40 -19.87
CA LYS A 75 -3.85 -6.37 -19.79
C LYS A 75 -4.33 -5.58 -18.58
N LEU A 76 -3.67 -5.71 -17.41
CA LEU A 76 -3.99 -4.90 -16.22
C LEU A 76 -3.83 -3.40 -16.53
N LEU A 77 -2.70 -2.99 -17.12
CA LEU A 77 -2.44 -1.58 -17.43
C LEU A 77 -3.39 -1.02 -18.49
N ASN A 78 -3.83 -1.85 -19.44
CA ASN A 78 -4.77 -1.52 -20.49
C ASN A 78 -6.24 -1.56 -20.02
N LYS A 79 -6.50 -1.85 -18.76
CA LYS A 79 -7.84 -1.97 -18.18
C LYS A 79 -8.67 -3.13 -18.76
N GLU A 80 -8.02 -4.20 -19.18
CA GLU A 80 -8.63 -5.37 -19.80
C GLU A 80 -8.77 -6.55 -18.83
N ALA A 81 -8.14 -6.47 -17.65
CA ALA A 81 -8.13 -7.53 -16.63
C ALA A 81 -8.43 -6.96 -15.24
N PHE A 82 -8.78 -7.84 -14.33
CA PHE A 82 -9.09 -7.60 -12.93
C PHE A 82 -10.22 -6.55 -12.78
N ASP A 83 -9.97 -5.48 -12.04
CA ASP A 83 -10.97 -4.44 -11.75
C ASP A 83 -11.00 -3.29 -12.79
N HIS A 84 -10.35 -3.46 -13.91
CA HIS A 84 -10.27 -2.49 -15.02
C HIS A 84 -9.77 -1.10 -14.60
N SER A 85 -9.06 -0.99 -13.47
CA SER A 85 -8.50 0.28 -12.97
C SER A 85 -7.29 0.75 -13.76
N GLY A 86 -6.61 -0.16 -14.43
CA GLY A 86 -5.33 0.11 -15.09
C GLY A 86 -4.16 0.16 -14.11
N LEU A 87 -4.27 -0.49 -12.96
CA LEU A 87 -3.24 -0.47 -11.91
C LEU A 87 -2.71 -1.88 -11.67
N ILE A 88 -1.40 -1.99 -11.46
CA ILE A 88 -0.76 -3.15 -10.86
C ILE A 88 -0.65 -2.84 -9.38
N TYR A 89 -1.56 -3.43 -8.57
CA TYR A 89 -1.62 -3.16 -7.14
C TYR A 89 -0.36 -3.63 -6.41
N GLY A 90 0.04 -2.88 -5.40
CA GLY A 90 1.27 -3.13 -4.65
C GLY A 90 2.52 -2.54 -5.31
N MET A 91 2.41 -1.90 -6.48
CA MET A 91 3.51 -1.25 -7.19
C MET A 91 3.39 0.27 -7.10
N GLY A 92 4.54 0.92 -6.80
CA GLY A 92 4.65 2.37 -6.66
C GLY A 92 4.30 2.88 -5.27
N HIS A 93 4.86 4.03 -4.93
CA HIS A 93 4.61 4.77 -3.68
C HIS A 93 4.83 6.26 -3.90
N ALA A 94 4.09 7.10 -3.15
CA ALA A 94 4.22 8.55 -3.27
C ALA A 94 5.61 9.05 -2.86
N VAL A 95 6.24 8.41 -1.87
CA VAL A 95 7.55 8.79 -1.31
C VAL A 95 8.67 7.88 -1.81
N TYR A 96 8.47 6.57 -1.79
CA TYR A 96 9.49 5.58 -2.14
C TYR A 96 9.45 5.25 -3.64
N SER A 97 10.34 5.85 -4.43
CA SER A 97 10.43 5.59 -5.87
C SER A 97 11.45 4.50 -6.22
N ILE A 98 12.53 4.39 -5.45
CA ILE A 98 13.62 3.42 -5.72
C ILE A 98 13.34 2.09 -5.01
N SER A 99 13.03 2.14 -3.72
CA SER A 99 12.63 0.96 -2.96
C SER A 99 11.89 1.36 -1.68
N ASP A 100 10.89 0.57 -1.29
CA ASP A 100 10.23 0.70 0.01
C ASP A 100 10.99 -0.18 1.03
N PRO A 101 11.62 0.41 2.07
CA PRO A 101 12.37 -0.36 3.07
C PRO A 101 11.50 -1.38 3.82
N ARG A 102 10.20 -1.09 3.97
CA ARG A 102 9.25 -2.00 4.60
C ARG A 102 9.00 -3.24 3.74
N ALA A 103 8.82 -3.07 2.43
CA ALA A 103 8.68 -4.18 1.49
C ALA A 103 9.94 -5.06 1.45
N ARG A 104 11.13 -4.45 1.53
CA ARG A 104 12.40 -5.19 1.61
C ARG A 104 12.51 -6.06 2.85
N ILE A 105 12.11 -5.54 4.01
CA ILE A 105 12.09 -6.30 5.26
C ILE A 105 11.08 -7.44 5.15
N PHE A 106 9.86 -7.16 4.68
CA PHE A 106 8.86 -8.20 4.45
C PHE A 106 9.37 -9.32 3.55
N LYS A 107 10.02 -8.98 2.44
CA LYS A 107 10.53 -9.96 1.48
C LYS A 107 11.47 -11.00 2.10
N GLN A 108 12.28 -10.62 3.08
CA GLN A 108 13.19 -11.55 3.77
C GLN A 108 12.41 -12.63 4.52
N PHE A 109 11.34 -12.25 5.20
CA PHE A 109 10.48 -13.19 5.94
C PHE A 109 9.54 -13.98 5.03
N VAL A 110 9.09 -13.38 3.93
CA VAL A 110 8.16 -14.02 2.96
C VAL A 110 8.76 -15.28 2.39
N LYS A 111 10.03 -15.25 2.00
CA LYS A 111 10.71 -16.42 1.43
C LYS A 111 10.76 -17.57 2.44
N GLN A 112 11.22 -17.28 3.65
CA GLN A 112 11.29 -18.28 4.72
C GLN A 112 9.91 -18.88 5.02
N LEU A 113 8.90 -18.03 5.20
CA LEU A 113 7.53 -18.46 5.48
C LEU A 113 6.93 -19.27 4.33
N ALA A 114 7.21 -18.89 3.08
CA ALA A 114 6.77 -19.65 1.91
C ALA A 114 7.40 -21.05 1.83
N ASP A 115 8.66 -21.18 2.26
CA ASP A 115 9.34 -22.48 2.36
C ASP A 115 8.70 -23.34 3.46
N GLU A 116 8.45 -22.76 4.64
CA GLU A 116 7.81 -23.45 5.76
C GLU A 116 6.37 -23.89 5.47
N LYS A 117 5.63 -23.09 4.71
CA LYS A 117 4.21 -23.34 4.36
C LYS A 117 4.02 -24.06 3.02
N GLY A 118 5.09 -24.44 2.32
CA GLY A 118 5.01 -25.12 1.02
C GLY A 118 4.46 -24.24 -0.13
N ARG A 119 4.58 -22.92 0.00
CA ARG A 119 4.05 -21.91 -0.94
C ARG A 119 5.12 -21.31 -1.87
N GLN A 120 6.20 -22.05 -2.16
CA GLN A 120 7.32 -21.58 -2.99
C GLN A 120 6.92 -21.21 -4.41
N LYS A 121 5.91 -21.87 -4.97
CA LYS A 121 5.41 -21.55 -6.32
C LYS A 121 4.79 -20.15 -6.35
N ASP A 122 3.96 -19.83 -5.35
CA ASP A 122 3.37 -18.51 -5.21
C ASP A 122 4.46 -17.46 -5.01
N TYR A 123 5.43 -17.71 -4.13
CA TYR A 123 6.53 -16.79 -3.88
C TYR A 123 7.30 -16.44 -5.17
N ARG A 124 7.60 -17.43 -6.01
CA ARG A 124 8.27 -17.21 -7.30
C ARG A 124 7.45 -16.35 -8.24
N LEU A 125 6.12 -16.53 -8.25
CA LEU A 125 5.23 -15.67 -9.02
C LEU A 125 5.30 -14.22 -8.53
N TYR A 126 5.26 -13.99 -7.22
CA TYR A 126 5.44 -12.65 -6.64
C TYR A 126 6.80 -12.04 -7.02
N GLU A 127 7.90 -12.80 -6.92
CA GLU A 127 9.22 -12.31 -7.33
C GLU A 127 9.27 -11.94 -8.81
N MET A 128 8.63 -12.72 -9.66
CA MET A 128 8.60 -12.45 -11.09
C MET A 128 7.82 -11.18 -11.40
N VAL A 129 6.65 -10.99 -10.78
CA VAL A 129 5.87 -9.75 -10.93
C VAL A 129 6.63 -8.55 -10.37
N GLU A 130 7.28 -8.67 -9.21
CA GLU A 130 8.10 -7.59 -8.64
C GLU A 130 9.21 -7.14 -9.60
N ARG A 131 9.80 -8.08 -10.35
CA ARG A 131 10.86 -7.80 -11.32
C ARG A 131 10.33 -7.19 -12.63
N LEU A 132 9.23 -7.71 -13.14
CA LEU A 132 8.69 -7.33 -14.44
C LEU A 132 7.84 -6.06 -14.40
N ALA A 133 7.01 -5.89 -13.37
CA ALA A 133 6.05 -4.80 -13.30
C ALA A 133 6.70 -3.39 -13.38
N PRO A 134 7.82 -3.10 -12.70
CA PRO A 134 8.47 -1.78 -12.82
C PRO A 134 8.87 -1.42 -14.26
N VAL A 135 9.38 -2.39 -15.01
CA VAL A 135 9.82 -2.19 -16.40
C VAL A 135 8.62 -1.91 -17.29
N ILE A 136 7.60 -2.73 -17.19
CA ILE A 136 6.37 -2.61 -17.99
C ILE A 136 5.63 -1.29 -17.66
N ILE A 137 5.55 -0.91 -16.39
CA ILE A 137 4.94 0.37 -15.98
C ILE A 137 5.74 1.55 -16.55
N ALA A 138 7.07 1.48 -16.51
CA ALA A 138 7.92 2.54 -17.03
C ALA A 138 7.73 2.71 -18.56
N GLU A 139 7.69 1.62 -19.30
CA GLU A 139 7.48 1.61 -20.74
C GLU A 139 6.09 2.12 -21.14
N GLU A 140 5.03 1.55 -20.55
CA GLU A 140 3.64 1.87 -20.91
C GLU A 140 3.17 3.25 -20.43
N ARG A 141 3.64 3.70 -19.28
CA ARG A 141 3.23 4.98 -18.67
C ARG A 141 4.22 6.10 -18.86
N HIS A 142 5.36 5.84 -19.53
CA HIS A 142 6.47 6.79 -19.68
C HIS A 142 6.93 7.39 -18.34
N ILE A 143 6.94 6.57 -17.28
CA ILE A 143 7.32 6.97 -15.92
C ILE A 143 8.78 6.59 -15.67
N TYR A 144 9.67 7.55 -15.78
CA TYR A 144 11.12 7.35 -15.57
C TYR A 144 11.55 7.59 -14.11
N LYS A 145 10.63 7.94 -13.25
CA LYS A 145 10.86 8.24 -11.83
C LYS A 145 11.28 7.01 -11.00
N GLY A 146 11.10 5.82 -11.54
CA GLY A 146 11.23 4.56 -10.82
C GLY A 146 9.92 4.14 -10.12
N VAL A 147 9.65 2.84 -10.19
CA VAL A 147 8.50 2.20 -9.52
C VAL A 147 9.02 0.98 -8.79
N SER A 148 8.65 0.80 -7.54
CA SER A 148 9.05 -0.35 -6.73
C SER A 148 7.85 -0.96 -6.01
N ALA A 149 7.99 -2.22 -5.60
CA ALA A 149 7.02 -2.85 -4.72
C ALA A 149 6.93 -2.08 -3.39
N ASN A 150 5.71 -1.84 -2.94
CA ASN A 150 5.42 -1.22 -1.66
C ASN A 150 5.05 -2.27 -0.60
N VAL A 151 4.73 -1.84 0.61
CA VAL A 151 4.41 -2.75 1.72
C VAL A 151 3.19 -3.63 1.45
N ASP A 152 2.23 -3.15 0.65
CA ASP A 152 1.01 -3.91 0.34
C ASP A 152 1.27 -5.11 -0.56
N PHE A 153 2.35 -5.06 -1.36
CA PHE A 153 2.69 -6.11 -2.31
C PHE A 153 2.88 -7.48 -1.64
N TYR A 154 3.64 -7.52 -0.55
CA TYR A 154 3.93 -8.77 0.15
C TYR A 154 3.06 -9.03 1.38
N SER A 155 2.48 -7.98 1.99
CA SER A 155 1.77 -8.14 3.27
C SER A 155 0.55 -9.05 3.16
N GLY A 156 -0.24 -8.91 2.10
CA GLY A 156 -1.39 -9.78 1.88
C GLY A 156 -1.00 -11.25 1.68
N PHE A 157 0.11 -11.51 1.01
CA PHE A 157 0.63 -12.88 0.85
C PHE A 157 1.06 -13.48 2.19
N VAL A 158 1.77 -12.70 3.03
CA VAL A 158 2.12 -13.14 4.40
C VAL A 158 0.87 -13.48 5.20
N TYR A 159 -0.13 -12.60 5.18
CA TYR A 159 -1.36 -12.81 5.93
C TYR A 159 -2.11 -14.07 5.44
N SER A 160 -2.12 -14.32 4.13
CA SER A 160 -2.70 -15.55 3.56
C SER A 160 -1.96 -16.82 4.01
N MET A 161 -0.63 -16.78 4.13
CA MET A 161 0.16 -17.91 4.64
C MET A 161 -0.05 -18.15 6.13
N LEU A 162 -0.39 -17.11 6.88
CA LEU A 162 -0.76 -17.18 8.29
C LEU A 162 -2.24 -17.51 8.51
N GLU A 163 -2.98 -17.79 7.43
CA GLU A 163 -4.41 -18.15 7.47
C GLU A 163 -5.29 -17.09 8.13
N LEU A 164 -4.87 -15.83 8.06
CA LEU A 164 -5.70 -14.72 8.54
C LEU A 164 -6.88 -14.50 7.59
N PRO A 165 -8.10 -14.29 8.10
CA PRO A 165 -9.23 -13.91 7.27
C PRO A 165 -9.01 -12.53 6.65
N LEU A 166 -9.52 -12.32 5.43
CA LEU A 166 -9.33 -11.08 4.66
C LEU A 166 -9.80 -9.83 5.41
N GLU A 167 -10.82 -9.97 6.23
CA GLU A 167 -11.39 -8.89 7.05
C GLU A 167 -10.39 -8.31 8.05
N LEU A 168 -9.37 -9.08 8.42
CA LEU A 168 -8.32 -8.65 9.36
C LEU A 168 -7.14 -7.94 8.68
N TYR A 169 -7.01 -7.97 7.36
CA TYR A 169 -5.83 -7.42 6.67
C TYR A 169 -5.67 -5.91 6.92
N THR A 170 -6.73 -5.13 6.74
CA THR A 170 -6.71 -3.70 7.07
C THR A 170 -6.56 -3.43 8.58
N PRO A 171 -7.28 -4.12 9.48
CA PRO A 171 -7.04 -4.03 10.92
C PRO A 171 -5.61 -4.28 11.37
N MET A 172 -4.87 -5.19 10.74
CA MET A 172 -3.44 -5.43 11.06
C MET A 172 -2.59 -4.19 10.82
N PHE A 173 -2.84 -3.44 9.74
CA PHE A 173 -2.19 -2.15 9.52
C PHE A 173 -2.58 -1.11 10.58
N ALA A 174 -3.85 -1.09 11.01
CA ALA A 174 -4.30 -0.19 12.07
C ALA A 174 -3.60 -0.47 13.40
N ILE A 175 -3.48 -1.75 13.78
CA ILE A 175 -2.77 -2.17 15.02
C ILE A 175 -1.32 -1.70 14.97
N ALA A 176 -0.63 -1.90 13.86
CA ALA A 176 0.75 -1.45 13.70
C ALA A 176 0.88 0.09 13.74
N ARG A 177 -0.15 0.81 13.33
CA ARG A 177 -0.14 2.28 13.20
C ARG A 177 -0.61 3.01 14.46
N ILE A 178 -1.37 2.37 15.35
CA ILE A 178 -1.97 3.05 16.51
C ILE A 178 -0.92 3.71 17.41
N VAL A 179 0.25 3.11 17.52
CA VAL A 179 1.40 3.69 18.28
C VAL A 179 1.86 5.00 17.63
N GLY A 180 1.96 5.02 16.29
CA GLY A 180 2.33 6.23 15.55
C GLY A 180 1.28 7.34 15.67
N TRP A 181 0.00 7.01 15.58
CA TRP A 181 -1.08 7.98 15.82
C TRP A 181 -1.06 8.54 17.24
N SER A 182 -0.78 7.68 18.23
CA SER A 182 -0.68 8.12 19.62
C SER A 182 0.50 9.08 19.82
N ALA A 183 1.65 8.81 19.18
CA ALA A 183 2.82 9.68 19.22
C ALA A 183 2.53 11.04 18.59
N HIS A 184 1.91 11.08 17.39
CA HIS A 184 1.52 12.33 16.73
C HIS A 184 0.53 13.12 17.56
N ARG A 185 -0.45 12.43 18.19
CA ARG A 185 -1.40 13.09 19.05
C ARG A 185 -0.70 13.75 20.25
N MET A 186 0.22 13.05 20.91
CA MET A 186 1.00 13.65 22.01
C MET A 186 1.81 14.85 21.54
N GLU A 187 2.47 14.72 20.41
CA GLU A 187 3.26 15.82 19.83
C GLU A 187 2.39 17.04 19.50
N GLU A 188 1.22 16.82 18.90
CA GLU A 188 0.27 17.87 18.57
C GLU A 188 -0.24 18.59 19.83
N LEU A 189 -0.60 17.84 20.88
CA LEU A 189 -1.08 18.39 22.14
C LEU A 189 -0.01 19.18 22.92
N ILE A 190 1.27 18.82 22.76
CA ILE A 190 2.39 19.49 23.42
C ILE A 190 2.83 20.74 22.66
N ASN A 191 2.86 20.69 21.34
CA ASN A 191 3.54 21.69 20.51
C ASN A 191 2.59 22.68 19.84
N THR A 192 1.28 22.40 19.76
CA THR A 192 0.37 23.16 18.90
C THR A 192 -0.90 23.57 19.65
N ASP A 193 -1.14 24.89 19.70
CA ASP A 193 -2.38 25.46 20.28
C ASP A 193 -3.39 25.90 19.21
N LYS A 194 -3.14 25.59 17.93
CA LYS A 194 -3.93 26.09 16.81
C LYS A 194 -4.54 24.98 15.99
N ILE A 195 -5.81 25.14 15.61
CA ILE A 195 -6.47 24.26 14.67
C ILE A 195 -5.75 24.30 13.32
N ILE A 196 -5.37 23.13 12.81
CA ILE A 196 -4.78 22.98 11.48
C ILE A 196 -5.86 23.26 10.45
N ARG A 197 -5.64 24.29 9.65
CA ARG A 197 -6.52 24.67 8.53
C ARG A 197 -5.74 24.49 7.24
N PRO A 198 -6.03 23.45 6.46
CA PRO A 198 -5.39 23.26 5.15
C PRO A 198 -5.58 24.49 4.27
N ALA A 199 -4.51 24.96 3.64
CA ALA A 199 -4.60 26.05 2.68
C ALA A 199 -5.17 25.54 1.36
N TYR A 200 -6.08 26.29 0.77
CA TYR A 200 -6.60 26.06 -0.58
C TYR A 200 -5.96 27.06 -1.54
N MET A 201 -5.49 26.58 -2.66
CA MET A 201 -5.19 27.46 -3.79
C MET A 201 -6.40 27.42 -4.75
N LEU A 202 -7.20 28.49 -4.73
CA LEU A 202 -8.29 28.64 -5.68
C LEU A 202 -7.68 28.99 -7.05
N SER A 203 -7.75 28.07 -7.99
CA SER A 203 -7.38 28.38 -9.38
C SER A 203 -8.57 29.03 -10.06
N LEU A 204 -8.42 30.31 -10.43
CA LEU A 204 -9.43 31.06 -11.21
C LEU A 204 -9.62 30.53 -12.64
N ILE A 205 -8.89 29.50 -13.05
CA ILE A 205 -8.98 28.90 -14.39
C ILE A 205 -10.26 28.06 -14.56
N HIS A 206 -11.01 27.80 -13.49
CA HIS A 206 -12.23 26.98 -13.50
C HIS A 206 -13.50 27.73 -13.08
N ILE A 207 -13.49 29.06 -13.18
CA ILE A 207 -14.70 29.90 -13.02
C ILE A 207 -15.14 30.39 -14.40
#